data_0d40ef04c8bca48169e1640defce0267
#
_entry.id   0d40ef04c8bca48169e1640defce0267
#
_cell.length_a   1.000
_cell.length_b   1.000
_cell.length_c   1.000
_cell.angle_alpha   90.00
_cell.angle_beta   90.00
_cell.angle_gamma   90.00
#
_symmetry.space_group_name_H-M   'P 1'
#
loop_
_entity.id
_entity.type
_entity.pdbx_description
1 polymer ?
#
loop_
_entity_poly.entity_id
_entity_poly.type
_entity_poly.pdbx_seq_one_letter_code
_entity_poly.pdbx_strand_id
1 'polypeptide(L)'
;YDVLIASDAIGMGLNLNIKRVIFTTMSKFDGVEMRTLEAAETRQIAGRAGRYGLNYADMGIVTTVKKEDNAVLAKALAGDLEPLTQAGLAPSLEQVEAYCELCPDAGLVAALEALSKSAKLASHFRMRDMEDSIAVAKLLEKLPLALADHFLFSIAPVDVRDPMVVKAMMEFAKKFCTHGRVGLRLISLPPARTPVTPLELQKLESAHKCLDLYLWLARRLPNSFPEEELADAYRTATATAISA
;
A
#
# COMPACT_ATOMS: atom_id res chain seq x y z
N TYR A 1 -10.14 -2.81 -26.63
CA TYR A 1 -10.67 -4.02 -26.00
C TYR A 1 -12.16 -3.85 -25.78
N ASP A 2 -12.96 -4.87 -26.07
CA ASP A 2 -14.42 -4.83 -25.92
C ASP A 2 -14.87 -5.23 -24.51
N VAL A 3 -14.03 -5.99 -23.78
CA VAL A 3 -14.28 -6.46 -22.43
C VAL A 3 -13.02 -6.30 -21.59
N LEU A 4 -13.18 -5.80 -20.37
CA LEU A 4 -12.15 -5.72 -19.34
C LEU A 4 -12.58 -6.57 -18.14
N ILE A 5 -11.69 -7.46 -17.69
CA ILE A 5 -11.86 -8.21 -16.44
C ILE A 5 -10.92 -7.58 -15.40
N ALA A 6 -11.45 -7.23 -14.26
CA ALA A 6 -10.69 -6.57 -13.20
C ALA A 6 -11.17 -6.97 -11.81
N SER A 7 -10.32 -6.76 -10.80
CA SER A 7 -10.72 -6.81 -9.40
C SER A 7 -11.41 -5.51 -8.98
N ASP A 8 -11.79 -5.40 -7.70
CA ASP A 8 -12.34 -4.17 -7.08
C ASP A 8 -11.37 -2.97 -7.17
N ALA A 9 -10.08 -3.19 -7.41
CA ALA A 9 -9.09 -2.14 -7.66
C ALA A 9 -9.45 -1.20 -8.82
N ILE A 10 -10.32 -1.63 -9.77
CA ILE A 10 -10.84 -0.77 -10.83
C ILE A 10 -11.62 0.45 -10.27
N GLY A 11 -12.11 0.37 -9.05
CA GLY A 11 -12.77 1.47 -8.36
C GLY A 11 -11.88 2.70 -8.17
N MET A 12 -10.55 2.55 -8.19
CA MET A 12 -9.60 3.64 -7.95
C MET A 12 -8.57 3.76 -9.10
N GLY A 13 -8.18 4.99 -9.41
CA GLY A 13 -7.02 5.30 -10.24
C GLY A 13 -7.17 5.17 -11.75
N LEU A 14 -8.14 4.45 -12.28
CA LEU A 14 -8.28 4.23 -13.71
C LEU A 14 -9.35 5.14 -14.34
N ASN A 15 -9.00 5.76 -15.46
CA ASN A 15 -9.92 6.58 -16.25
C ASN A 15 -10.24 5.86 -17.56
N LEU A 16 -11.17 4.90 -17.50
CA LEU A 16 -11.56 4.07 -18.64
C LEU A 16 -12.95 4.46 -19.14
N ASN A 17 -13.16 4.33 -20.45
CA ASN A 17 -14.42 4.56 -21.11
C ASN A 17 -15.28 3.28 -21.07
N ILE A 18 -15.99 3.08 -19.95
CA ILE A 18 -16.78 1.88 -19.67
C ILE A 18 -18.25 2.21 -19.80
N LYS A 19 -18.98 1.50 -20.64
CA LYS A 19 -20.44 1.60 -20.76
C LYS A 19 -21.18 0.83 -19.68
N ARG A 20 -20.67 -0.38 -19.34
CA ARG A 20 -21.34 -1.30 -18.43
C ARG A 20 -20.35 -1.90 -17.44
N VAL A 21 -20.71 -1.86 -16.16
CA VAL A 21 -20.03 -2.59 -15.10
C VAL A 21 -20.90 -3.78 -14.69
N ILE A 22 -20.31 -4.98 -14.64
CA ILE A 22 -20.99 -6.22 -14.25
C ILE A 22 -20.24 -6.80 -13.05
N PHE A 23 -20.87 -6.80 -11.88
CA PHE A 23 -20.30 -7.45 -10.70
C PHE A 23 -20.48 -8.96 -10.82
N THR A 24 -19.38 -9.70 -10.77
CA THR A 24 -19.39 -11.18 -10.74
C THR A 24 -19.80 -11.70 -9.36
N THR A 25 -19.52 -10.94 -8.31
CA THR A 25 -19.92 -11.17 -6.92
C THR A 25 -20.03 -9.85 -6.18
N MET A 26 -20.90 -9.78 -5.17
CA MET A 26 -20.98 -8.67 -4.24
C MET A 26 -20.21 -8.88 -2.95
N SER A 27 -19.33 -9.90 -2.90
CA SER A 27 -18.48 -10.21 -1.75
C SER A 27 -17.02 -10.16 -2.14
N LYS A 28 -16.16 -9.78 -1.18
CA LYS A 28 -14.71 -9.79 -1.33
C LYS A 28 -14.02 -10.32 -0.08
N PHE A 29 -12.80 -10.80 -0.25
CA PHE A 29 -11.89 -11.08 0.87
C PHE A 29 -11.13 -9.79 1.21
N ASP A 30 -11.20 -9.33 2.46
CA ASP A 30 -10.59 -8.07 2.89
C ASP A 30 -9.18 -8.22 3.50
N GLY A 31 -8.65 -9.44 3.43
CA GLY A 31 -7.36 -9.81 4.03
C GLY A 31 -7.53 -10.64 5.31
N VAL A 32 -8.74 -10.65 5.90
CA VAL A 32 -9.08 -11.38 7.12
C VAL A 32 -10.25 -12.34 6.87
N GLU A 33 -11.34 -11.83 6.30
CA GLU A 33 -12.56 -12.61 6.08
C GLU A 33 -13.27 -12.24 4.76
N MET A 34 -14.21 -13.12 4.35
CA MET A 34 -15.11 -12.84 3.25
C MET A 34 -16.25 -11.95 3.74
N ARG A 35 -16.38 -10.75 3.19
CA ARG A 35 -17.46 -9.81 3.51
C ARG A 35 -18.17 -9.28 2.27
N THR A 36 -19.36 -8.77 2.46
CA THR A 36 -20.09 -8.04 1.41
C THR A 36 -19.39 -6.71 1.11
N LEU A 37 -19.41 -6.29 -0.16
CA LEU A 37 -18.93 -4.97 -0.57
C LEU A 37 -19.74 -3.87 0.13
N GLU A 38 -19.04 -2.90 0.68
CA GLU A 38 -19.65 -1.72 1.28
C GLU A 38 -20.30 -0.82 0.21
N ALA A 39 -21.26 0.02 0.63
CA ALA A 39 -21.92 0.96 -0.27
C ALA A 39 -20.92 1.90 -0.95
N ALA A 40 -19.89 2.37 -0.22
CA ALA A 40 -18.83 3.22 -0.74
C ALA A 40 -18.01 2.52 -1.84
N GLU A 41 -17.56 1.28 -1.58
CA GLU A 41 -16.82 0.46 -2.54
C GLU A 41 -17.65 0.16 -3.78
N THR A 42 -18.90 -0.25 -3.57
CA THR A 42 -19.86 -0.55 -4.65
C THR A 42 -20.07 0.66 -5.55
N ARG A 43 -20.28 1.86 -4.97
CA ARG A 43 -20.44 3.10 -5.73
C ARG A 43 -19.19 3.54 -6.48
N GLN A 44 -18.01 3.35 -5.89
CA GLN A 44 -16.75 3.66 -6.56
C GLN A 44 -16.54 2.79 -7.81
N ILE A 45 -16.83 1.49 -7.72
CA ILE A 45 -16.76 0.57 -8.85
C ILE A 45 -17.86 0.89 -9.87
N ALA A 46 -19.10 1.02 -9.43
CA ALA A 46 -20.25 1.35 -10.28
C ALA A 46 -20.07 2.67 -11.02
N GLY A 47 -19.50 3.68 -10.37
CA GLY A 47 -19.21 5.00 -10.94
C GLY A 47 -18.17 4.99 -12.06
N ARG A 48 -17.61 3.83 -12.40
CA ARG A 48 -16.81 3.67 -13.63
C ARG A 48 -17.67 3.52 -14.88
N ALA A 49 -18.93 3.13 -14.76
CA ALA A 49 -19.87 3.11 -15.88
C ALA A 49 -20.41 4.53 -16.16
N GLY A 50 -20.39 4.95 -17.42
CA GLY A 50 -20.96 6.22 -17.84
C GLY A 50 -20.29 7.45 -17.23
N ARG A 51 -18.97 7.43 -17.08
CA ARG A 51 -18.24 8.54 -16.43
C ARG A 51 -18.36 9.83 -17.24
N TYR A 52 -18.64 10.93 -16.54
CA TYR A 52 -18.76 12.27 -17.13
C TYR A 52 -17.54 12.65 -18.00
N GLY A 53 -17.80 13.25 -19.15
CA GLY A 53 -16.78 13.65 -20.11
C GLY A 53 -16.26 12.52 -21.03
N LEU A 54 -16.86 11.32 -20.94
CA LEU A 54 -16.56 10.18 -21.85
C LEU A 54 -17.79 9.85 -22.70
N ASN A 55 -17.59 8.97 -23.73
CA ASN A 55 -18.61 8.64 -24.74
C ASN A 55 -19.91 8.04 -24.18
N TYR A 56 -19.93 7.54 -22.95
CA TYR A 56 -21.08 6.88 -22.31
C TYR A 56 -21.56 7.64 -21.06
N ALA A 57 -21.29 8.94 -20.95
CA ALA A 57 -21.62 9.75 -19.76
C ALA A 57 -23.10 9.68 -19.39
N ASP A 58 -24.01 9.59 -20.38
CA ASP A 58 -25.46 9.62 -20.18
C ASP A 58 -26.09 8.23 -20.04
N MET A 59 -25.31 7.15 -20.15
CA MET A 59 -25.86 5.78 -20.24
C MET A 59 -25.02 4.73 -19.51
N GLY A 60 -24.46 5.05 -18.34
CA GLY A 60 -23.78 4.08 -17.49
C GLY A 60 -24.74 3.00 -16.98
N ILE A 61 -24.43 1.73 -17.23
CA ILE A 61 -25.23 0.60 -16.81
C ILE A 61 -24.44 -0.22 -15.78
N VAL A 62 -25.11 -0.56 -14.68
CA VAL A 62 -24.52 -1.40 -13.62
C VAL A 62 -25.45 -2.57 -13.34
N THR A 63 -24.90 -3.78 -13.25
CA THR A 63 -25.67 -5.01 -12.99
C THR A 63 -24.78 -6.06 -12.31
N THR A 64 -25.37 -7.19 -11.94
CA THR A 64 -24.67 -8.36 -11.39
C THR A 64 -24.86 -9.56 -12.30
N VAL A 65 -23.98 -10.55 -12.21
CA VAL A 65 -24.14 -11.85 -12.90
C VAL A 65 -25.25 -12.64 -12.24
N LYS A 66 -25.30 -12.67 -10.91
CA LYS A 66 -26.30 -13.41 -10.15
C LYS A 66 -27.49 -12.53 -9.85
N LYS A 67 -28.71 -12.99 -10.16
CA LYS A 67 -29.96 -12.23 -9.90
C LYS A 67 -30.16 -11.90 -8.42
N GLU A 68 -29.76 -12.79 -7.53
CA GLU A 68 -29.80 -12.61 -6.07
C GLU A 68 -28.97 -11.42 -5.59
N ASP A 69 -27.86 -11.14 -6.24
CA ASP A 69 -26.97 -10.03 -5.91
C ASP A 69 -27.55 -8.65 -6.34
N ASN A 70 -28.53 -8.61 -7.24
CA ASN A 70 -29.14 -7.37 -7.69
C ASN A 70 -29.81 -6.58 -6.54
N ALA A 71 -30.40 -7.26 -5.57
CA ALA A 71 -30.99 -6.59 -4.40
C ALA A 71 -29.92 -5.93 -3.52
N VAL A 72 -28.77 -6.59 -3.35
CA VAL A 72 -27.63 -6.05 -2.61
C VAL A 72 -27.05 -4.84 -3.35
N LEU A 73 -26.85 -4.96 -4.67
CA LEU A 73 -26.38 -3.87 -5.52
C LEU A 73 -27.31 -2.66 -5.45
N ALA A 74 -28.62 -2.86 -5.63
CA ALA A 74 -29.60 -1.78 -5.58
C ALA A 74 -29.61 -1.07 -4.21
N LYS A 75 -29.54 -1.83 -3.11
CA LYS A 75 -29.45 -1.26 -1.76
C LYS A 75 -28.17 -0.43 -1.58
N ALA A 76 -27.02 -0.93 -2.04
CA ALA A 76 -25.75 -0.21 -1.93
C ALA A 76 -25.71 1.08 -2.79
N LEU A 77 -26.39 1.08 -3.95
CA LEU A 77 -26.48 2.27 -4.81
C LEU A 77 -27.48 3.31 -4.27
N ALA A 78 -28.58 2.88 -3.66
CA ALA A 78 -29.63 3.77 -3.14
C ALA A 78 -29.34 4.31 -1.73
N GLY A 79 -28.61 3.56 -0.90
CA GLY A 79 -28.35 3.91 0.50
C GLY A 79 -27.47 5.16 0.64
N ASP A 80 -27.56 5.87 1.74
CA ASP A 80 -26.62 6.95 2.06
C ASP A 80 -25.25 6.38 2.40
N LEU A 81 -24.20 7.15 2.10
CA LEU A 81 -22.83 6.81 2.53
C LEU A 81 -22.72 7.14 4.02
N GLU A 82 -22.24 6.18 4.80
CA GLU A 82 -21.91 6.46 6.19
C GLU A 82 -20.76 7.48 6.24
N PRO A 83 -20.92 8.56 7.00
CA PRO A 83 -19.87 9.55 7.15
C PRO A 83 -18.69 8.95 7.91
N LEU A 84 -17.47 9.37 7.56
CA LEU A 84 -16.30 9.02 8.32
C LEU A 84 -16.39 9.67 9.71
N THR A 85 -16.44 8.85 10.73
CA THR A 85 -16.58 9.31 12.13
C THR A 85 -15.25 9.48 12.83
N GLN A 86 -14.18 8.83 12.34
CA GLN A 86 -12.86 8.86 12.95
C GLN A 86 -11.75 8.97 11.91
N ALA A 87 -10.74 9.79 12.22
CA ALA A 87 -9.47 9.86 11.48
C ALA A 87 -8.37 9.07 12.21
N GLY A 88 -7.54 8.33 11.44
CA GLY A 88 -6.38 7.63 11.97
C GLY A 88 -5.18 8.57 12.10
N LEU A 89 -4.60 8.66 13.30
CA LEU A 89 -3.37 9.40 13.57
C LEU A 89 -2.21 8.43 13.80
N ALA A 90 -1.01 8.87 13.43
CA ALA A 90 0.24 8.19 13.74
C ALA A 90 1.19 9.17 14.43
N PRO A 91 2.10 8.72 15.29
CA PRO A 91 3.12 9.57 15.87
C PRO A 91 3.97 10.26 14.81
N SER A 92 4.27 11.53 15.02
CA SER A 92 5.24 12.26 14.18
C SER A 92 6.66 12.07 14.73
N LEU A 93 7.67 12.43 13.91
CA LEU A 93 9.07 12.38 14.36
C LEU A 93 9.30 13.27 15.58
N GLU A 94 8.73 14.48 15.59
CA GLU A 94 8.87 15.43 16.70
C GLU A 94 8.30 14.87 18.02
N GLN A 95 7.22 14.09 17.94
CA GLN A 95 6.66 13.42 19.14
C GLN A 95 7.55 12.28 19.63
N VAL A 96 8.18 11.56 18.70
CA VAL A 96 9.15 10.50 19.03
C VAL A 96 10.40 11.12 19.67
N GLU A 97 10.92 12.21 19.10
CA GLU A 97 12.07 12.95 19.63
C GLU A 97 11.78 13.47 21.04
N ALA A 98 10.65 14.15 21.23
CA ALA A 98 10.23 14.63 22.54
C ALA A 98 10.09 13.51 23.59
N TYR A 99 9.59 12.33 23.18
CA TYR A 99 9.53 11.17 24.07
C TYR A 99 10.92 10.67 24.44
N CYS A 100 11.84 10.57 23.48
CA CYS A 100 13.22 10.12 23.73
C CYS A 100 14.02 11.14 24.56
N GLU A 101 13.73 12.44 24.48
CA GLU A 101 14.32 13.46 25.36
C GLU A 101 13.86 13.29 26.83
N LEU A 102 12.60 12.93 27.04
CA LEU A 102 12.06 12.65 28.38
C LEU A 102 12.51 11.29 28.93
N CYS A 103 12.80 10.34 28.05
CA CYS A 103 13.22 8.98 28.38
C CYS A 103 14.50 8.63 27.59
N PRO A 104 15.68 9.11 28.01
CA PRO A 104 16.92 8.99 27.21
C PRO A 104 17.36 7.55 26.91
N ASP A 105 16.97 6.59 27.75
CA ASP A 105 17.26 5.16 27.54
C ASP A 105 16.26 4.49 26.59
N ALA A 106 15.22 5.19 26.16
CA ALA A 106 14.19 4.67 25.26
C ALA A 106 14.64 4.86 23.81
N GLY A 107 14.70 3.75 23.06
CA GLY A 107 14.86 3.79 21.60
C GLY A 107 13.53 4.01 20.87
N LEU A 108 13.60 4.08 19.54
CA LEU A 108 12.44 4.26 18.67
C LEU A 108 11.30 3.27 18.96
N VAL A 109 11.63 2.00 19.16
CA VAL A 109 10.63 0.94 19.41
C VAL A 109 9.80 1.27 20.65
N ALA A 110 10.47 1.58 21.75
CA ALA A 110 9.78 1.93 23.01
C ALA A 110 8.94 3.21 22.87
N ALA A 111 9.45 4.21 22.13
CA ALA A 111 8.71 5.44 21.85
C ALA A 111 7.44 5.18 21.05
N LEU A 112 7.52 4.41 19.95
CA LEU A 112 6.36 4.07 19.13
C LEU A 112 5.32 3.26 19.91
N GLU A 113 5.74 2.26 20.68
CA GLU A 113 4.85 1.45 21.51
C GLU A 113 4.17 2.29 22.60
N ALA A 114 4.91 3.18 23.28
CA ALA A 114 4.36 4.03 24.32
C ALA A 114 3.38 5.06 23.74
N LEU A 115 3.74 5.75 22.68
CA LEU A 115 2.89 6.74 22.02
C LEU A 115 1.60 6.11 21.47
N SER A 116 1.71 4.90 20.90
CA SER A 116 0.53 4.18 20.39
C SER A 116 -0.44 3.77 21.48
N LYS A 117 0.05 3.41 22.67
CA LYS A 117 -0.78 2.93 23.81
C LYS A 117 -1.31 4.05 24.68
N SER A 118 -0.55 5.13 24.86
CA SER A 118 -0.84 6.20 25.83
C SER A 118 -1.56 7.40 25.24
N ALA A 119 -1.75 7.46 23.91
CA ALA A 119 -2.38 8.60 23.26
C ALA A 119 -3.83 8.80 23.73
N LYS A 120 -4.08 9.91 24.42
CA LYS A 120 -5.43 10.36 24.77
C LYS A 120 -5.98 11.16 23.59
N LEU A 121 -6.78 10.52 22.76
CA LEU A 121 -7.36 11.11 21.55
C LEU A 121 -8.80 11.53 21.80
N ALA A 122 -9.24 12.63 21.19
CA ALA A 122 -10.66 12.98 21.13
C ALA A 122 -11.44 11.91 20.33
N SER A 123 -12.75 11.83 20.53
CA SER A 123 -13.62 10.76 19.99
C SER A 123 -13.58 10.61 18.46
N HIS A 124 -13.22 11.67 17.74
CA HIS A 124 -13.10 11.65 16.28
C HIS A 124 -11.73 11.18 15.76
N PHE A 125 -10.82 10.79 16.64
CA PHE A 125 -9.51 10.28 16.27
C PHE A 125 -9.29 8.89 16.86
N ARG A 126 -8.54 8.07 16.14
CA ARG A 126 -8.02 6.79 16.63
C ARG A 126 -6.55 6.67 16.27
N MET A 127 -5.79 5.90 17.00
CA MET A 127 -4.45 5.54 16.58
C MET A 127 -4.53 4.63 15.35
N ARG A 128 -3.70 4.93 14.36
CA ARG A 128 -3.48 4.01 13.24
C ARG A 128 -2.78 2.76 13.77
N ASP A 129 -3.03 1.64 13.15
CA ASP A 129 -2.24 0.44 13.40
C ASP A 129 -0.76 0.72 13.05
N MET A 130 0.12 0.43 14.01
CA MET A 130 1.56 0.66 13.92
C MET A 130 2.35 -0.66 13.99
N GLU A 131 1.68 -1.82 13.96
CA GLU A 131 2.33 -3.13 14.13
C GLU A 131 3.45 -3.35 13.13
N ASP A 132 3.20 -3.10 11.83
CA ASP A 132 4.22 -3.25 10.79
C ASP A 132 5.39 -2.27 10.97
N SER A 133 5.10 -1.00 11.32
CA SER A 133 6.14 0.01 11.56
C SER A 133 7.01 -0.35 12.78
N ILE A 134 6.39 -0.83 13.84
CA ILE A 134 7.10 -1.31 15.04
C ILE A 134 7.92 -2.57 14.72
N ALA A 135 7.38 -3.49 13.91
CA ALA A 135 8.11 -4.67 13.47
C ALA A 135 9.37 -4.29 12.67
N VAL A 136 9.25 -3.35 11.72
CA VAL A 136 10.40 -2.84 10.97
C VAL A 136 11.39 -2.12 11.89
N ALA A 137 10.93 -1.28 12.84
CA ALA A 137 11.80 -0.64 13.81
C ALA A 137 12.59 -1.67 14.63
N LYS A 138 11.95 -2.75 15.10
CA LYS A 138 12.61 -3.86 15.82
C LYS A 138 13.67 -4.56 14.98
N LEU A 139 13.39 -4.80 13.70
CA LEU A 139 14.37 -5.41 12.77
C LEU A 139 15.64 -4.56 12.63
N LEU A 140 15.48 -3.24 12.65
CA LEU A 140 16.58 -2.28 12.45
C LEU A 140 17.28 -1.83 13.74
N GLU A 141 16.76 -2.18 14.90
CA GLU A 141 17.17 -1.67 16.23
C GLU A 141 18.68 -1.82 16.52
N LYS A 142 19.31 -2.87 15.97
CA LYS A 142 20.75 -3.14 16.16
C LYS A 142 21.65 -2.35 15.20
N LEU A 143 21.08 -1.62 14.25
CA LEU A 143 21.86 -0.82 13.30
C LEU A 143 22.13 0.57 13.89
N PRO A 144 23.31 1.15 13.63
CA PRO A 144 23.67 2.48 14.12
C PRO A 144 23.00 3.59 13.31
N LEU A 145 21.67 3.61 13.30
CA LEU A 145 20.85 4.63 12.67
C LEU A 145 20.61 5.79 13.64
N ALA A 146 20.68 7.02 13.15
CA ALA A 146 20.16 8.15 13.87
C ALA A 146 18.64 7.99 14.07
N LEU A 147 18.08 8.56 15.14
CA LEU A 147 16.66 8.40 15.47
C LEU A 147 15.73 8.79 14.31
N ALA A 148 16.02 9.90 13.64
CA ALA A 148 15.26 10.37 12.48
C ALA A 148 15.32 9.38 11.30
N ASP A 149 16.50 8.83 11.00
CA ASP A 149 16.65 7.84 9.95
C ASP A 149 15.95 6.53 10.32
N HIS A 150 16.11 6.08 11.55
CA HIS A 150 15.44 4.87 12.05
C HIS A 150 13.91 5.01 11.96
N PHE A 151 13.37 6.17 12.35
CA PHE A 151 11.95 6.49 12.19
C PHE A 151 11.54 6.47 10.71
N LEU A 152 12.31 7.14 9.82
CA LEU A 152 12.03 7.18 8.39
C LEU A 152 11.98 5.77 7.79
N PHE A 153 12.96 4.92 8.10
CA PHE A 153 12.98 3.54 7.64
C PHE A 153 11.80 2.72 8.20
N SER A 154 11.39 2.98 9.46
CA SER A 154 10.29 2.23 10.09
C SER A 154 8.91 2.50 9.49
N ILE A 155 8.71 3.68 8.88
CA ILE A 155 7.45 4.05 8.22
C ILE A 155 7.46 3.77 6.70
N ALA A 156 8.55 3.22 6.16
CA ALA A 156 8.63 2.84 4.76
C ALA A 156 7.63 1.71 4.43
N PRO A 157 7.15 1.61 3.16
CA PRO A 157 6.17 0.60 2.77
C PRO A 157 6.81 -0.80 2.67
N VAL A 158 7.04 -1.43 3.82
CA VAL A 158 7.59 -2.79 3.92
C VAL A 158 6.46 -3.77 4.17
N ASP A 159 6.32 -4.74 3.29
CA ASP A 159 5.51 -5.91 3.56
C ASP A 159 6.32 -6.87 4.46
N VAL A 160 6.06 -6.83 5.76
CA VAL A 160 6.77 -7.65 6.76
C VAL A 160 6.52 -9.14 6.60
N ARG A 161 5.51 -9.54 5.83
CA ARG A 161 5.17 -10.93 5.51
C ARG A 161 5.94 -11.45 4.30
N ASP A 162 6.58 -10.57 3.52
CA ASP A 162 7.36 -10.93 2.34
C ASP A 162 8.86 -10.95 2.70
N PRO A 163 9.48 -12.16 2.78
CA PRO A 163 10.88 -12.29 3.17
C PRO A 163 11.86 -11.57 2.23
N MET A 164 11.51 -11.41 0.95
CA MET A 164 12.34 -10.71 -0.02
C MET A 164 12.35 -9.21 0.27
N VAL A 165 11.19 -8.63 0.59
CA VAL A 165 11.07 -7.21 0.94
C VAL A 165 11.75 -6.91 2.26
N VAL A 166 11.56 -7.76 3.29
CA VAL A 166 12.25 -7.65 4.58
C VAL A 166 13.76 -7.71 4.40
N LYS A 167 14.25 -8.65 3.59
CA LYS A 167 15.69 -8.76 3.29
C LYS A 167 16.21 -7.50 2.58
N ALA A 168 15.48 -6.99 1.58
CA ALA A 168 15.85 -5.77 0.87
C ALA A 168 15.94 -4.58 1.84
N MET A 169 14.96 -4.38 2.72
CA MET A 169 14.98 -3.33 3.75
C MET A 169 16.23 -3.43 4.63
N MET A 170 16.54 -4.63 5.13
CA MET A 170 17.72 -4.85 5.98
C MET A 170 19.04 -4.52 5.26
N GLU A 171 19.17 -4.95 4.00
CA GLU A 171 20.36 -4.65 3.19
C GLU A 171 20.48 -3.16 2.85
N PHE A 172 19.36 -2.48 2.57
CA PHE A 172 19.34 -1.03 2.35
C PHE A 172 19.79 -0.28 3.61
N ALA A 173 19.20 -0.59 4.76
CA ALA A 173 19.55 0.05 6.03
C ALA A 173 21.01 -0.20 6.43
N LYS A 174 21.52 -1.44 6.31
CA LYS A 174 22.92 -1.76 6.55
C LYS A 174 23.87 -0.97 5.64
N LYS A 175 23.55 -0.93 4.33
CA LYS A 175 24.38 -0.23 3.35
C LYS A 175 24.33 1.28 3.57
N PHE A 176 23.18 1.82 3.94
CA PHE A 176 23.01 3.22 4.33
C PHE A 176 23.94 3.57 5.50
N CYS A 177 23.92 2.77 6.58
CA CYS A 177 24.79 2.99 7.75
C CYS A 177 26.29 2.91 7.42
N THR A 178 26.67 1.99 6.53
CA THR A 178 28.12 1.71 6.30
C THR A 178 28.74 2.58 5.23
N HIS A 179 28.00 2.99 4.21
CA HIS A 179 28.51 3.67 3.04
C HIS A 179 27.77 4.97 2.69
N GLY A 180 26.65 5.26 3.34
CA GLY A 180 25.80 6.41 3.03
C GLY A 180 25.15 6.36 1.65
N ARG A 181 25.48 5.35 0.82
CA ARG A 181 24.98 5.22 -0.55
C ARG A 181 24.53 3.79 -0.83
N VAL A 182 23.33 3.65 -1.36
CA VAL A 182 22.61 2.39 -1.56
C VAL A 182 22.27 2.24 -3.04
N GLY A 183 22.88 1.26 -3.71
CA GLY A 183 22.60 0.98 -5.12
C GLY A 183 21.53 -0.09 -5.28
N LEU A 184 20.86 -0.07 -6.44
CA LEU A 184 19.79 -1.00 -6.79
C LEU A 184 20.26 -2.47 -6.92
N ARG A 185 21.54 -2.69 -7.17
CA ARG A 185 22.15 -4.04 -7.28
C ARG A 185 22.04 -4.88 -6.01
N LEU A 186 21.65 -4.30 -4.88
CA LEU A 186 21.36 -5.03 -3.65
C LEU A 186 20.07 -5.85 -3.75
N ILE A 187 19.18 -5.52 -4.67
CA ILE A 187 17.98 -6.29 -4.95
C ILE A 187 18.30 -7.34 -6.03
N SER A 188 18.02 -8.61 -5.74
CA SER A 188 18.07 -9.67 -6.74
C SER A 188 16.79 -9.60 -7.59
N LEU A 189 16.84 -8.85 -8.69
CA LEU A 189 15.69 -8.70 -9.58
C LEU A 189 15.59 -9.89 -10.53
N PRO A 190 14.45 -10.60 -10.58
CA PRO A 190 14.20 -11.60 -11.61
C PRO A 190 14.07 -10.93 -12.99
N PRO A 191 14.30 -11.66 -14.10
CA PRO A 191 14.04 -11.13 -15.42
C PRO A 191 12.57 -10.68 -15.56
N ALA A 192 12.35 -9.47 -16.06
CA ALA A 192 11.02 -8.93 -16.31
C ALA A 192 10.43 -9.58 -17.59
N ARG A 193 9.94 -10.80 -17.46
CA ARG A 193 9.25 -11.57 -18.51
C ARG A 193 7.93 -12.10 -17.95
N THR A 194 6.96 -12.35 -18.82
CA THR A 194 5.67 -12.95 -18.45
C THR A 194 5.88 -14.22 -17.62
N PRO A 195 5.34 -14.29 -16.41
CA PRO A 195 5.50 -15.44 -15.52
C PRO A 195 4.70 -16.64 -16.05
N VAL A 196 5.33 -17.80 -16.05
CA VAL A 196 4.70 -19.06 -16.51
C VAL A 196 4.15 -19.84 -15.31
N THR A 197 4.71 -19.64 -14.12
CA THR A 197 4.33 -20.36 -12.91
C THR A 197 3.90 -19.40 -11.80
N PRO A 198 3.05 -19.84 -10.84
CA PRO A 198 2.69 -19.03 -9.67
C PRO A 198 3.92 -18.57 -8.86
N LEU A 199 4.97 -19.39 -8.80
CA LEU A 199 6.21 -19.03 -8.10
C LEU A 199 6.98 -17.91 -8.81
N GLU A 200 6.99 -17.91 -10.15
CA GLU A 200 7.60 -16.82 -10.93
C GLU A 200 6.80 -15.53 -10.76
N LEU A 201 5.47 -15.60 -10.77
CA LEU A 201 4.61 -14.46 -10.48
C LEU A 201 4.89 -13.89 -9.09
N GLN A 202 4.91 -14.71 -8.06
CA GLN A 202 5.21 -14.29 -6.69
C GLN A 202 6.58 -13.59 -6.59
N LYS A 203 7.60 -14.13 -7.26
CA LYS A 203 8.94 -13.49 -7.29
C LYS A 203 8.93 -12.13 -7.97
N LEU A 204 8.17 -11.96 -9.05
CA LEU A 204 8.02 -10.67 -9.73
C LEU A 204 7.26 -9.67 -8.85
N GLU A 205 6.19 -10.10 -8.19
CA GLU A 205 5.44 -9.27 -7.24
C GLU A 205 6.32 -8.81 -6.07
N SER A 206 7.10 -9.71 -5.46
CA SER A 206 8.06 -9.37 -4.41
C SER A 206 9.14 -8.40 -4.90
N ALA A 207 9.64 -8.60 -6.13
CA ALA A 207 10.60 -7.69 -6.74
C ALA A 207 10.00 -6.30 -6.99
N HIS A 208 8.74 -6.25 -7.45
CA HIS A 208 8.02 -4.99 -7.62
C HIS A 208 7.89 -4.23 -6.29
N LYS A 209 7.53 -4.91 -5.20
CA LYS A 209 7.48 -4.31 -3.85
C LYS A 209 8.85 -3.80 -3.39
N CYS A 210 9.94 -4.54 -3.68
CA CYS A 210 11.29 -4.07 -3.37
C CYS A 210 11.66 -2.80 -4.16
N LEU A 211 11.22 -2.69 -5.41
CA LEU A 211 11.44 -1.50 -6.24
C LEU A 211 10.62 -0.31 -5.74
N ASP A 212 9.37 -0.52 -5.34
CA ASP A 212 8.54 0.52 -4.72
C ASP A 212 9.17 1.01 -3.41
N LEU A 213 9.71 0.11 -2.58
CA LEU A 213 10.44 0.46 -1.38
C LEU A 213 11.68 1.31 -1.69
N TYR A 214 12.49 0.91 -2.69
CA TYR A 214 13.66 1.69 -3.11
C TYR A 214 13.26 3.09 -3.57
N LEU A 215 12.26 3.20 -4.43
CA LEU A 215 11.73 4.48 -4.94
C LEU A 215 11.18 5.37 -3.82
N TRP A 216 10.50 4.78 -2.84
CA TRP A 216 10.00 5.52 -1.69
C TRP A 216 11.15 6.13 -0.87
N LEU A 217 12.24 5.39 -0.68
CA LEU A 217 13.45 5.86 0.00
C LEU A 217 14.22 6.87 -0.85
N ALA A 218 14.34 6.64 -2.17
CA ALA A 218 15.03 7.55 -3.10
C ALA A 218 14.42 8.96 -3.09
N ARG A 219 13.10 9.07 -3.06
CA ARG A 219 12.40 10.35 -2.99
C ARG A 219 12.64 11.12 -1.69
N ARG A 220 13.01 10.44 -0.61
CA ARG A 220 13.26 11.05 0.72
C ARG A 220 14.73 11.22 1.03
N LEU A 221 15.56 10.35 0.49
CA LEU A 221 17.01 10.31 0.69
C LEU A 221 17.73 10.26 -0.69
N PRO A 222 17.53 11.24 -1.58
CA PRO A 222 18.02 11.17 -2.97
C PRO A 222 19.54 11.02 -3.07
N ASN A 223 20.30 11.62 -2.14
CA ASN A 223 21.76 11.50 -2.11
C ASN A 223 22.21 10.08 -1.74
N SER A 224 21.41 9.37 -0.95
CA SER A 224 21.72 8.01 -0.49
C SER A 224 21.17 6.94 -1.41
N PHE A 225 20.07 7.20 -2.13
CA PHE A 225 19.44 6.27 -3.08
C PHE A 225 19.41 6.90 -4.48
N PRO A 226 20.54 6.97 -5.18
CA PRO A 226 20.69 7.81 -6.38
C PRO A 226 20.13 7.21 -7.68
N GLU A 227 19.69 5.94 -7.69
CA GLU A 227 19.32 5.23 -8.91
C GLU A 227 17.80 5.20 -9.12
N GLU A 228 17.09 6.34 -8.84
CA GLU A 228 15.63 6.45 -8.92
C GLU A 228 15.11 6.13 -10.33
N GLU A 229 15.70 6.74 -11.36
CA GLU A 229 15.27 6.53 -12.76
C GLU A 229 15.41 5.05 -13.20
N LEU A 230 16.52 4.42 -12.80
CA LEU A 230 16.75 3.00 -13.08
C LEU A 230 15.73 2.11 -12.35
N ALA A 231 15.46 2.41 -11.09
CA ALA A 231 14.48 1.68 -10.29
C ALA A 231 13.07 1.81 -10.88
N ASP A 232 12.68 3.00 -11.34
CA ASP A 232 11.38 3.23 -11.97
C ASP A 232 11.24 2.49 -13.31
N ALA A 233 12.30 2.45 -14.12
CA ALA A 233 12.32 1.69 -15.36
C ALA A 233 12.13 0.18 -15.09
N TYR A 234 12.84 -0.38 -14.10
CA TYR A 234 12.67 -1.78 -13.70
C TYR A 234 11.29 -2.06 -13.12
N ARG A 235 10.75 -1.16 -12.31
CA ARG A 235 9.39 -1.27 -11.74
C ARG A 235 8.34 -1.34 -12.86
N THR A 236 8.44 -0.45 -13.84
CA THR A 236 7.52 -0.41 -15.00
C THR A 236 7.62 -1.69 -15.82
N ALA A 237 8.82 -2.17 -16.11
CA ALA A 237 9.03 -3.41 -16.82
C ALA A 237 8.46 -4.62 -16.06
N THR A 238 8.65 -4.66 -14.72
CA THR A 238 8.12 -5.71 -13.86
C THR A 238 6.59 -5.69 -13.83
N ALA A 239 5.98 -4.52 -13.69
CA ALA A 239 4.52 -4.35 -13.72
C ALA A 239 3.93 -4.81 -15.07
N THR A 240 4.58 -4.48 -16.19
CA THR A 240 4.17 -4.94 -17.52
C THR A 240 4.24 -6.46 -17.63
N ALA A 241 5.31 -7.08 -17.12
CA ALA A 241 5.47 -8.53 -17.13
C ALA A 241 4.42 -9.26 -16.27
N ILE A 242 4.03 -8.69 -15.13
CA ILE A 242 2.97 -9.24 -14.25
C ILE A 242 1.60 -9.18 -14.94
N SER A 243 1.37 -8.14 -15.76
CA SER A 243 0.07 -7.88 -16.40
C SER A 243 -0.09 -8.60 -17.76
N ALA A 244 0.95 -9.24 -18.27
CA ALA A 244 0.96 -9.92 -19.58
C ALA A 244 0.58 -11.40 -19.47
#